data_bd5685f6c048e25123d8ba25a59e2bba
#
_entry.id   bd5685f6c048e25123d8ba25a59e2bba
#
_cell.length_a   1.000
_cell.length_b   1.000
_cell.length_c   1.000
_cell.angle_alpha   90.00
_cell.angle_beta   90.00
_cell.angle_gamma   90.00
#
_symmetry.space_group_name_H-M   'P 1'
#
loop_
_entity.id
_entity.type
_entity.pdbx_description
1 polymer ?
#
loop_
_entity_poly.entity_id
_entity_poly.type
_entity_poly.pdbx_seq_one_letter_code
_entity_poly.pdbx_strand_id
1 'polypeptide(L)'
;NGNGADELTPGVIPDVAAVTTAEAAPEPTPEATPEPTPEPTPTPAPEVSIVMVGDVLLHTPVAKSGETEGGGYDFHPLFENVREEIEAADLALVNQEVIIGGSELGISGYPAFNAPYELGDALADTGFDVILHATNHALDKGKRGILNCLEYWRTSHPEKAVLGIHDREEGSRDIHVYEQDGIRIAILNYTYGTNGIALPEGMPFAVDLLEKERVIADLQAAEELADFNI
;
A
#
# COMPACT_ATOMS: atom_id res chain seq x y z
N ASN A 1 -75.55 1.03 -72.76
CA ASN A 1 -77.03 0.77 -72.70
C ASN A 1 -77.43 0.88 -71.27
N GLY A 2 -78.04 1.89 -70.90
CA GLY A 2 -79.23 2.61 -71.13
C GLY A 2 -79.88 2.98 -69.83
N ASN A 3 -79.91 4.22 -69.61
CA ASN A 3 -81.08 5.04 -69.49
C ASN A 3 -82.03 4.68 -68.36
N GLY A 4 -82.34 5.66 -67.59
CA GLY A 4 -83.55 6.43 -67.45
C GLY A 4 -83.56 7.14 -66.09
N ALA A 5 -83.62 8.28 -66.10
CA ALA A 5 -84.27 9.50 -65.92
C ALA A 5 -85.58 9.40 -65.11
N ASP A 6 -85.76 10.53 -64.36
CA ASP A 6 -87.00 11.16 -63.92
C ASP A 6 -87.51 10.68 -62.54
N GLU A 7 -88.12 11.53 -61.72
CA GLU A 7 -88.63 12.92 -61.79
C GLU A 7 -88.95 13.40 -60.39
N LEU A 8 -88.66 14.61 -60.14
CA LEU A 8 -89.30 15.70 -59.36
C LEU A 8 -90.49 15.49 -58.43
N THR A 9 -90.31 15.98 -57.25
CA THR A 9 -91.00 17.04 -56.42
C THR A 9 -92.19 16.63 -55.53
N PRO A 10 -92.61 17.52 -54.67
CA PRO A 10 -91.95 18.30 -53.63
C PRO A 10 -92.68 18.23 -52.27
N GLY A 11 -92.11 18.81 -51.29
CA GLY A 11 -92.94 19.48 -50.28
C GLY A 11 -92.93 18.92 -48.84
N VAL A 12 -92.71 19.84 -48.02
CA VAL A 12 -93.16 20.06 -46.66
C VAL A 12 -92.03 20.15 -45.62
N ILE A 13 -91.78 21.34 -45.24
CA ILE A 13 -91.13 21.71 -43.97
C ILE A 13 -92.12 21.50 -42.83
N PRO A 14 -91.71 20.91 -41.72
CA PRO A 14 -91.78 21.70 -40.52
C PRO A 14 -90.63 21.43 -39.50
N ASP A 15 -90.25 22.44 -38.91
CA ASP A 15 -90.05 22.64 -37.48
C ASP A 15 -88.69 22.49 -36.93
N VAL A 16 -88.23 23.59 -36.36
CA VAL A 16 -86.99 23.89 -35.69
C VAL A 16 -86.96 23.12 -34.35
N ALA A 17 -86.12 22.11 -34.18
CA ALA A 17 -85.78 21.60 -32.89
C ALA A 17 -84.35 22.02 -32.54
N ALA A 18 -84.23 22.62 -31.36
CA ALA A 18 -83.00 23.16 -30.80
C ALA A 18 -81.84 22.19 -30.76
N VAL A 19 -80.70 22.51 -31.38
CA VAL A 19 -79.44 21.84 -31.25
C VAL A 19 -78.85 22.26 -29.91
N THR A 20 -78.88 21.37 -28.90
CA THR A 20 -78.04 21.46 -27.71
C THR A 20 -76.64 21.08 -28.12
N THR A 21 -75.70 22.00 -28.12
CA THR A 21 -74.25 21.77 -28.19
C THR A 21 -73.85 21.02 -26.95
N ALA A 22 -73.52 19.76 -27.13
CA ALA A 22 -72.83 18.99 -26.08
C ALA A 22 -71.40 19.53 -25.97
N GLU A 23 -71.08 20.08 -24.83
CA GLU A 23 -69.73 20.50 -24.43
C GLU A 23 -68.81 19.26 -24.42
N ALA A 24 -67.77 19.23 -25.24
CA ALA A 24 -66.79 18.14 -25.29
C ALA A 24 -66.06 18.10 -23.97
N ALA A 25 -66.03 16.94 -23.30
CA ALA A 25 -65.25 16.68 -22.13
C ALA A 25 -63.75 16.92 -22.44
N PRO A 26 -62.97 17.52 -21.56
CA PRO A 26 -61.53 17.71 -21.77
C PRO A 26 -60.83 16.36 -21.92
N GLU A 27 -59.98 16.23 -22.95
CA GLU A 27 -59.10 15.09 -23.13
C GLU A 27 -58.18 14.94 -21.90
N PRO A 28 -57.93 13.71 -21.41
CA PRO A 28 -57.05 13.49 -20.29
C PRO A 28 -55.62 13.94 -20.67
N THR A 29 -55.05 14.85 -19.88
CA THR A 29 -53.62 15.24 -19.97
C THR A 29 -52.78 14.02 -19.80
N PRO A 30 -51.82 13.75 -20.71
CA PRO A 30 -50.93 12.60 -20.55
C PRO A 30 -50.15 12.74 -19.23
N GLU A 31 -50.27 11.71 -18.39
CA GLU A 31 -49.54 11.60 -17.13
C GLU A 31 -48.04 11.51 -17.47
N ALA A 32 -47.23 12.41 -16.93
CA ALA A 32 -45.80 12.43 -17.19
C ALA A 32 -45.19 11.13 -16.73
N THR A 33 -44.59 10.37 -17.66
CA THR A 33 -43.81 9.19 -17.36
C THR A 33 -42.63 9.61 -16.44
N PRO A 34 -42.48 9.01 -15.23
CA PRO A 34 -41.34 9.38 -14.35
C PRO A 34 -40.04 9.15 -15.08
N GLU A 35 -39.16 10.16 -15.07
CA GLU A 35 -37.80 10.01 -15.54
C GLU A 35 -37.12 8.88 -14.75
N PRO A 36 -36.37 7.99 -15.41
CA PRO A 36 -35.66 6.94 -14.70
C PRO A 36 -34.66 7.56 -13.70
N THR A 37 -34.80 7.17 -12.43
CA THR A 37 -33.81 7.54 -11.39
C THR A 37 -32.45 7.03 -11.85
N PRO A 38 -31.40 7.87 -11.88
CA PRO A 38 -30.07 7.43 -12.29
C PRO A 38 -29.62 6.28 -11.37
N GLU A 39 -29.16 5.19 -11.96
CA GLU A 39 -28.54 4.10 -11.22
C GLU A 39 -27.33 4.65 -10.43
N PRO A 40 -27.14 4.27 -9.17
CA PRO A 40 -25.99 4.72 -8.41
C PRO A 40 -24.71 4.28 -9.12
N THR A 41 -23.81 5.23 -9.38
CA THR A 41 -22.47 4.93 -9.89
C THR A 41 -21.78 4.02 -8.88
N PRO A 42 -21.22 2.87 -9.29
CA PRO A 42 -20.52 1.99 -8.35
C PRO A 42 -19.38 2.76 -7.69
N THR A 43 -19.30 2.67 -6.36
CA THR A 43 -18.16 3.19 -5.60
C THR A 43 -16.92 2.41 -6.04
N PRO A 44 -15.80 3.05 -6.37
CA PRO A 44 -14.55 2.34 -6.66
C PRO A 44 -14.19 1.39 -5.53
N ALA A 45 -13.65 0.23 -5.86
CA ALA A 45 -13.10 -0.67 -4.86
C ALA A 45 -11.91 0.02 -4.15
N PRO A 46 -11.70 -0.24 -2.86
CA PRO A 46 -10.53 0.27 -2.17
C PRO A 46 -9.26 -0.32 -2.80
N GLU A 47 -8.22 0.49 -2.91
CA GLU A 47 -6.94 0.11 -3.49
C GLU A 47 -5.81 0.55 -2.54
N VAL A 48 -4.72 -0.23 -2.47
CA VAL A 48 -3.49 0.12 -1.77
C VAL A 48 -2.33 -0.09 -2.74
N SER A 49 -1.60 0.98 -3.00
CA SER A 49 -0.38 0.94 -3.81
C SER A 49 0.83 0.61 -2.95
N ILE A 50 1.67 -0.32 -3.41
CA ILE A 50 2.84 -0.78 -2.66
C ILE A 50 4.08 -0.60 -3.55
N VAL A 51 5.11 0.02 -2.99
CA VAL A 51 6.46 0.01 -3.58
C VAL A 51 7.40 -0.78 -2.68
N MET A 52 8.21 -1.64 -3.28
CA MET A 52 9.22 -2.43 -2.55
C MET A 52 10.55 -2.32 -3.27
N VAL A 53 11.57 -1.89 -2.55
CA VAL A 53 12.92 -1.65 -3.06
C VAL A 53 13.93 -2.52 -2.32
N GLY A 54 14.85 -3.12 -3.02
CA GLY A 54 16.02 -3.85 -2.49
C GLY A 54 17.21 -3.56 -3.39
N ASP A 55 18.41 -3.82 -3.03
CA ASP A 55 18.95 -3.91 -1.68
C ASP A 55 19.73 -2.63 -1.37
N VAL A 56 19.58 -2.07 -0.17
CA VAL A 56 20.45 -0.97 0.26
C VAL A 56 21.73 -1.56 0.82
N LEU A 57 22.71 -1.75 -0.07
CA LEU A 57 23.98 -2.38 0.20
C LEU A 57 25.11 -1.34 0.16
N LEU A 58 25.48 -0.83 1.33
CA LEU A 58 26.46 0.26 1.47
C LEU A 58 27.89 -0.23 1.33
N HIS A 59 28.37 -0.48 0.10
CA HIS A 59 29.77 -0.74 -0.18
C HIS A 59 30.65 0.49 0.07
N THR A 60 31.94 0.25 0.35
CA THR A 60 32.90 1.34 0.67
C THR A 60 32.85 2.54 -0.30
N PRO A 61 32.75 2.38 -1.64
CA PRO A 61 32.64 3.52 -2.54
C PRO A 61 31.36 4.32 -2.34
N VAL A 62 30.24 3.64 -2.04
CA VAL A 62 28.95 4.27 -1.76
C VAL A 62 28.98 5.01 -0.42
N ALA A 63 29.57 4.38 0.62
CA ALA A 63 29.77 5.05 1.91
C ALA A 63 30.59 6.35 1.75
N LYS A 64 31.67 6.31 0.97
CA LYS A 64 32.50 7.47 0.68
C LYS A 64 31.76 8.57 -0.10
N SER A 65 30.80 8.24 -0.95
CA SER A 65 30.04 9.25 -1.68
C SER A 65 29.13 10.09 -0.77
N GLY A 66 28.81 9.57 0.41
CA GLY A 66 28.05 10.30 1.41
C GLY A 66 28.90 11.09 2.41
N GLU A 67 30.25 10.98 2.38
CA GLU A 67 31.11 11.75 3.29
C GLU A 67 30.97 13.27 3.06
N THR A 68 30.84 14.03 4.17
CA THR A 68 30.71 15.49 4.13
C THR A 68 32.02 16.21 4.52
N GLU A 69 32.24 17.43 4.04
CA GLU A 69 33.42 18.22 4.37
C GLU A 69 33.59 18.51 5.87
N GLY A 70 32.46 18.53 6.62
CA GLY A 70 32.43 18.74 8.07
C GLY A 70 32.70 17.48 8.91
N GLY A 71 32.88 16.34 8.25
CA GLY A 71 32.84 15.01 8.87
C GLY A 71 31.37 14.54 9.05
N GLY A 72 31.17 13.23 9.07
CA GLY A 72 29.82 12.62 9.05
C GLY A 72 29.38 12.28 7.62
N TYR A 73 28.10 12.02 7.45
CA TYR A 73 27.56 11.51 6.19
C TYR A 73 26.26 12.22 5.80
N ASP A 74 25.98 12.27 4.50
CA ASP A 74 24.69 12.61 3.91
C ASP A 74 24.40 11.68 2.75
N PHE A 75 23.34 10.86 2.88
CA PHE A 75 22.92 9.90 1.87
C PHE A 75 21.63 10.29 1.15
N HIS A 76 21.00 11.43 1.46
CA HIS A 76 19.79 11.89 0.77
C HIS A 76 19.95 11.96 -0.75
N PRO A 77 21.12 12.38 -1.31
CA PRO A 77 21.31 12.42 -2.76
C PRO A 77 21.19 11.05 -3.45
N LEU A 78 21.39 9.94 -2.73
CA LEU A 78 21.25 8.59 -3.30
C LEU A 78 19.79 8.26 -3.65
N PHE A 79 18.84 8.84 -2.95
CA PHE A 79 17.42 8.56 -3.07
C PHE A 79 16.63 9.65 -3.79
N GLU A 80 17.26 10.78 -4.13
CA GLU A 80 16.58 11.95 -4.70
C GLU A 80 15.77 11.62 -5.96
N ASN A 81 16.31 10.76 -6.84
CA ASN A 81 15.66 10.43 -8.10
C ASN A 81 14.51 9.40 -7.99
N VAL A 82 14.35 8.77 -6.84
CA VAL A 82 13.26 7.77 -6.59
C VAL A 82 12.29 8.23 -5.52
N ARG A 83 12.55 9.37 -4.88
CA ARG A 83 11.72 9.90 -3.79
C ARG A 83 10.26 10.06 -4.19
N GLU A 84 10.00 10.64 -5.36
CA GLU A 84 8.64 10.90 -5.82
C GLU A 84 7.81 9.61 -5.97
N GLU A 85 8.43 8.52 -6.48
CA GLU A 85 7.78 7.22 -6.59
C GLU A 85 7.54 6.57 -5.21
N ILE A 86 8.49 6.74 -4.27
CA ILE A 86 8.36 6.20 -2.91
C ILE A 86 7.24 6.93 -2.16
N GLU A 87 7.26 8.27 -2.18
CA GLU A 87 6.26 9.09 -1.49
C GLU A 87 4.85 8.97 -2.10
N ALA A 88 4.73 8.57 -3.37
CA ALA A 88 3.45 8.39 -4.04
C ALA A 88 2.75 7.06 -3.68
N ALA A 89 3.46 6.09 -3.12
CA ALA A 89 2.89 4.83 -2.70
C ALA A 89 2.20 4.95 -1.33
N ASP A 90 1.16 4.16 -1.12
CA ASP A 90 0.48 4.08 0.18
C ASP A 90 1.33 3.32 1.21
N LEU A 91 2.16 2.39 0.75
CA LEU A 91 3.06 1.60 1.57
C LEU A 91 4.40 1.43 0.86
N ALA A 92 5.48 1.92 1.45
CA ALA A 92 6.82 1.83 0.92
C ALA A 92 7.72 0.96 1.81
N LEU A 93 8.27 -0.12 1.23
CA LEU A 93 9.18 -1.05 1.92
C LEU A 93 10.58 -0.98 1.30
N VAL A 94 11.60 -1.11 2.15
CA VAL A 94 13.00 -1.21 1.70
C VAL A 94 13.70 -2.39 2.36
N ASN A 95 14.41 -3.18 1.56
CA ASN A 95 15.36 -4.17 2.09
C ASN A 95 16.68 -3.45 2.43
N GLN A 96 16.87 -3.17 3.72
CA GLN A 96 18.10 -2.58 4.25
C GLN A 96 19.08 -3.71 4.53
N GLU A 97 19.92 -4.04 3.55
CA GLU A 97 20.76 -5.24 3.61
C GLU A 97 21.84 -5.16 4.68
N VAL A 98 22.52 -4.01 4.78
CA VAL A 98 23.57 -3.83 5.78
C VAL A 98 23.03 -3.33 7.10
N ILE A 99 23.59 -3.85 8.21
CA ILE A 99 23.22 -3.38 9.54
C ILE A 99 23.58 -1.90 9.74
N ILE A 100 22.67 -1.11 10.28
CA ILE A 100 22.88 0.29 10.66
C ILE A 100 23.35 0.31 12.13
N GLY A 101 24.61 -0.06 12.34
CA GLY A 101 25.19 -0.19 13.68
C GLY A 101 25.81 1.08 14.24
N GLY A 102 25.88 2.15 13.43
CA GLY A 102 26.43 3.43 13.82
C GLY A 102 27.95 3.56 13.59
N SER A 103 28.42 4.80 13.55
CA SER A 103 29.84 5.14 13.30
C SER A 103 30.77 4.66 14.41
N GLU A 104 30.28 4.46 15.63
CA GLU A 104 31.04 3.96 16.78
C GLU A 104 31.48 2.49 16.64
N LEU A 105 30.83 1.71 15.76
CA LEU A 105 31.24 0.35 15.41
C LEU A 105 32.20 0.30 14.21
N GLY A 106 32.58 1.48 13.68
CA GLY A 106 33.40 1.63 12.49
C GLY A 106 32.63 1.32 11.21
N ILE A 107 32.53 2.30 10.31
CA ILE A 107 31.88 2.14 9.00
C ILE A 107 32.75 1.22 8.14
N SER A 108 32.12 0.25 7.50
CA SER A 108 32.84 -0.78 6.72
C SER A 108 31.96 -1.35 5.60
N GLY A 109 32.63 -1.72 4.51
CA GLY A 109 32.04 -2.49 3.41
C GLY A 109 32.39 -3.98 3.53
N TYR A 110 32.35 -4.66 2.35
CA TYR A 110 32.66 -6.10 2.27
C TYR A 110 33.98 -6.46 2.97
N PRO A 111 34.06 -7.61 3.70
CA PRO A 111 33.00 -8.63 3.86
C PRO A 111 32.09 -8.45 5.07
N ALA A 112 32.36 -7.51 5.98
CA ALA A 112 31.59 -7.29 7.19
C ALA A 112 31.12 -5.83 7.24
N PHE A 113 29.92 -5.61 6.74
CA PHE A 113 29.35 -4.29 6.56
C PHE A 113 28.90 -3.63 7.87
N ASN A 114 28.92 -2.31 7.86
CA ASN A 114 28.27 -1.48 8.85
C ASN A 114 27.98 -0.09 8.29
N ALA A 115 26.75 0.37 8.44
CA ALA A 115 26.33 1.69 8.00
C ALA A 115 26.24 2.68 9.19
N PRO A 116 26.45 3.99 8.93
CA PRO A 116 26.17 5.04 9.88
C PRO A 116 24.65 5.31 9.96
N TYR A 117 24.22 5.98 11.04
CA TYR A 117 22.79 6.30 11.28
C TYR A 117 22.20 7.23 10.23
N GLU A 118 23.01 8.10 9.64
CA GLU A 118 22.60 9.01 8.56
C GLU A 118 22.06 8.29 7.32
N LEU A 119 22.42 7.01 7.13
CA LEU A 119 21.76 6.19 6.10
C LEU A 119 20.29 5.92 6.45
N GLY A 120 20.02 5.62 7.71
CA GLY A 120 18.67 5.43 8.20
C GLY A 120 17.85 6.72 8.16
N ASP A 121 18.46 7.87 8.49
CA ASP A 121 17.81 9.19 8.35
C ASP A 121 17.39 9.42 6.89
N ALA A 122 18.30 9.14 5.93
CA ALA A 122 17.98 9.30 4.51
C ALA A 122 16.86 8.35 4.03
N LEU A 123 16.78 7.12 4.54
CA LEU A 123 15.69 6.19 4.24
C LEU A 123 14.35 6.70 4.80
N ALA A 124 14.34 7.13 6.06
CA ALA A 124 13.15 7.65 6.72
C ALA A 124 12.62 8.90 6.00
N ASP A 125 13.52 9.82 5.66
CA ASP A 125 13.20 11.08 4.97
C ASP A 125 12.81 10.86 3.49
N THR A 126 13.19 9.74 2.88
CA THR A 126 12.77 9.36 1.53
C THR A 126 11.31 8.89 1.50
N GLY A 127 10.76 8.50 2.66
CA GLY A 127 9.35 8.10 2.77
C GLY A 127 9.14 6.60 2.96
N PHE A 128 10.17 5.79 3.18
CA PHE A 128 9.97 4.37 3.48
C PHE A 128 9.29 4.17 4.83
N ASP A 129 8.26 3.33 4.86
CA ASP A 129 7.46 3.00 6.05
C ASP A 129 7.98 1.79 6.78
N VAL A 130 8.45 0.80 6.03
CA VAL A 130 8.89 -0.50 6.54
C VAL A 130 10.32 -0.78 6.13
N ILE A 131 11.17 -1.03 7.13
CA ILE A 131 12.58 -1.33 6.97
C ILE A 131 12.80 -2.82 7.26
N LEU A 132 13.19 -3.57 6.23
CA LEU A 132 13.40 -5.01 6.31
C LEU A 132 14.88 -5.30 6.60
N HIS A 133 15.16 -5.92 7.74
CA HIS A 133 16.52 -6.19 8.22
C HIS A 133 16.85 -7.68 8.37
N ALA A 134 15.94 -8.62 8.07
CA ALA A 134 16.32 -10.03 7.99
C ALA A 134 17.12 -10.28 6.72
N THR A 135 18.42 -10.06 6.79
CA THR A 135 19.37 -10.22 5.69
C THR A 135 20.57 -11.07 6.12
N ASN A 136 21.34 -11.53 5.15
CA ASN A 136 22.59 -12.25 5.43
C ASN A 136 23.65 -11.37 6.11
N HIS A 137 23.52 -10.04 6.06
CA HIS A 137 24.39 -9.05 6.70
C HIS A 137 23.87 -8.49 8.02
N ALA A 138 22.74 -9.00 8.53
CA ALA A 138 22.15 -8.56 9.80
C ALA A 138 23.08 -8.70 11.01
N LEU A 139 24.00 -9.70 11.00
CA LEU A 139 24.92 -9.98 12.10
C LEU A 139 26.37 -9.55 11.86
N ASP A 140 26.67 -8.77 10.84
CA ASP A 140 28.06 -8.37 10.52
C ASP A 140 28.77 -7.61 11.66
N LYS A 141 28.03 -7.00 12.56
CA LYS A 141 28.49 -6.39 13.82
C LYS A 141 27.99 -7.12 15.07
N GLY A 142 27.56 -8.38 14.89
CA GLY A 142 27.11 -9.24 15.97
C GLY A 142 25.96 -8.64 16.77
N LYS A 143 25.84 -9.09 18.03
CA LYS A 143 24.82 -8.59 18.97
C LYS A 143 24.77 -7.07 19.04
N ARG A 144 25.94 -6.42 19.06
CA ARG A 144 26.01 -4.98 19.25
C ARG A 144 25.44 -4.20 18.05
N GLY A 145 25.66 -4.71 16.84
CA GLY A 145 25.06 -4.12 15.64
C GLY A 145 23.54 -4.12 15.70
N ILE A 146 22.94 -5.26 16.08
CA ILE A 146 21.48 -5.38 16.25
C ILE A 146 20.94 -4.42 17.32
N LEU A 147 21.58 -4.39 18.51
CA LEU A 147 21.12 -3.52 19.60
C LEU A 147 21.20 -2.05 19.21
N ASN A 148 22.29 -1.60 18.61
CA ASN A 148 22.47 -0.23 18.16
C ASN A 148 21.44 0.15 17.08
N CYS A 149 21.25 -0.73 16.08
CA CYS A 149 20.31 -0.53 15.01
C CYS A 149 18.87 -0.33 15.52
N LEU A 150 18.41 -1.24 16.37
CA LEU A 150 17.05 -1.17 16.93
C LEU A 150 16.86 0.02 17.87
N GLU A 151 17.88 0.37 18.66
CA GLU A 151 17.83 1.56 19.50
C GLU A 151 17.78 2.85 18.68
N TYR A 152 18.58 2.93 17.61
CA TYR A 152 18.56 4.05 16.68
C TYR A 152 17.16 4.24 16.07
N TRP A 153 16.59 3.20 15.46
CA TRP A 153 15.27 3.28 14.86
C TRP A 153 14.19 3.69 15.88
N ARG A 154 14.24 3.10 17.06
CA ARG A 154 13.28 3.34 18.14
C ARG A 154 13.32 4.77 18.67
N THR A 155 14.50 5.38 18.68
CA THR A 155 14.71 6.72 19.26
C THR A 155 14.62 7.84 18.21
N SER A 156 15.07 7.60 16.99
CA SER A 156 15.14 8.62 15.94
C SER A 156 13.91 8.58 15.03
N HIS A 157 13.38 7.39 14.71
CA HIS A 157 12.28 7.19 13.77
C HIS A 157 11.26 6.16 14.30
N PRO A 158 10.62 6.43 15.46
CA PRO A 158 9.70 5.49 16.11
C PRO A 158 8.44 5.17 15.29
N GLU A 159 8.15 5.97 14.27
CA GLU A 159 7.04 5.76 13.34
C GLU A 159 7.33 4.69 12.27
N LYS A 160 8.60 4.31 12.08
CA LYS A 160 8.98 3.30 11.08
C LYS A 160 8.86 1.89 11.64
N ALA A 161 8.30 0.99 10.85
CA ALA A 161 8.28 -0.43 11.19
C ALA A 161 9.63 -1.08 10.81
N VAL A 162 10.30 -1.69 11.78
CA VAL A 162 11.58 -2.38 11.59
C VAL A 162 11.37 -3.87 11.81
N LEU A 163 11.58 -4.68 10.77
CA LEU A 163 11.26 -6.11 10.77
C LEU A 163 12.50 -6.96 10.56
N GLY A 164 12.44 -8.18 11.06
CA GLY A 164 13.43 -9.22 10.77
C GLY A 164 14.62 -9.30 11.73
N ILE A 165 14.79 -8.34 12.63
CA ILE A 165 15.80 -8.37 13.71
C ILE A 165 15.15 -8.01 15.06
N HIS A 166 15.68 -8.58 16.17
CA HIS A 166 15.08 -8.43 17.49
C HIS A 166 16.15 -8.33 18.59
N ASP A 167 15.88 -7.50 19.62
CA ASP A 167 16.73 -7.35 20.80
C ASP A 167 16.17 -8.10 22.03
N ARG A 168 14.94 -8.61 21.96
CA ARG A 168 14.26 -9.38 23.00
C ARG A 168 13.37 -10.44 22.38
N GLU A 169 13.05 -11.47 23.14
CA GLU A 169 12.18 -12.56 22.70
C GLU A 169 10.71 -12.13 22.63
N GLU A 170 10.31 -11.27 23.59
CA GLU A 170 8.96 -10.70 23.61
C GLU A 170 8.70 -9.88 22.34
N GLY A 171 7.65 -10.21 21.62
CA GLY A 171 7.29 -9.56 20.36
C GLY A 171 8.09 -9.98 19.14
N SER A 172 9.11 -10.87 19.29
CA SER A 172 9.91 -11.34 18.13
C SER A 172 9.13 -12.23 17.15
N ARG A 173 7.91 -12.58 17.50
CA ARG A 173 6.98 -13.36 16.66
C ARG A 173 5.75 -12.55 16.27
N ASP A 174 5.69 -11.28 16.64
CA ASP A 174 4.57 -10.42 16.27
C ASP A 174 4.61 -10.12 14.77
N ILE A 175 3.47 -10.30 14.11
CA ILE A 175 3.32 -10.03 12.68
C ILE A 175 2.93 -8.57 12.53
N HIS A 176 3.71 -7.83 11.75
CA HIS A 176 3.36 -6.46 11.41
C HIS A 176 2.22 -6.45 10.39
N VAL A 177 1.14 -5.73 10.71
CA VAL A 177 0.00 -5.56 9.81
C VAL A 177 -0.15 -4.07 9.48
N TYR A 178 -0.05 -3.76 8.21
CA TYR A 178 -0.40 -2.45 7.65
C TYR A 178 -1.90 -2.45 7.31
N GLU A 179 -2.59 -1.36 7.63
CA GLU A 179 -4.02 -1.22 7.32
C GLU A 179 -4.30 0.15 6.70
N GLN A 180 -4.95 0.14 5.53
CA GLN A 180 -5.45 1.34 4.88
C GLN A 180 -6.72 1.03 4.08
N ASP A 181 -7.72 1.92 4.18
CA ASP A 181 -9.01 1.81 3.48
C ASP A 181 -9.75 0.49 3.68
N GLY A 182 -9.52 -0.15 4.83
CA GLY A 182 -10.09 -1.45 5.19
C GLY A 182 -9.38 -2.65 4.56
N ILE A 183 -8.24 -2.45 3.92
CA ILE A 183 -7.34 -3.50 3.43
C ILE A 183 -6.22 -3.69 4.45
N ARG A 184 -6.03 -4.93 4.92
CA ARG A 184 -4.98 -5.31 5.87
C ARG A 184 -3.94 -6.16 5.17
N ILE A 185 -2.67 -5.82 5.35
CA ILE A 185 -1.53 -6.49 4.72
C ILE A 185 -0.55 -6.90 5.81
N ALA A 186 -0.34 -8.22 5.98
CA ALA A 186 0.68 -8.76 6.87
C ALA A 186 2.03 -8.78 6.15
N ILE A 187 3.08 -8.34 6.86
CA ILE A 187 4.43 -8.25 6.30
C ILE A 187 5.34 -9.19 7.09
N LEU A 188 5.98 -10.11 6.36
CA LEU A 188 6.88 -11.11 6.90
C LEU A 188 8.27 -10.93 6.27
N ASN A 189 9.34 -11.01 7.08
CA ASN A 189 10.71 -10.83 6.60
C ASN A 189 11.63 -11.91 7.13
N TYR A 190 12.31 -12.63 6.26
CA TYR A 190 13.21 -13.73 6.62
C TYR A 190 14.49 -13.71 5.79
N THR A 191 15.57 -14.23 6.35
CA THR A 191 16.80 -14.50 5.62
C THR A 191 17.18 -15.99 5.66
N TYR A 192 17.83 -16.47 4.60
CA TYR A 192 18.35 -17.84 4.52
C TYR A 192 19.47 -18.12 5.52
N GLY A 193 20.10 -17.09 6.06
CA GLY A 193 21.22 -17.22 6.99
C GLY A 193 21.96 -15.91 7.19
N THR A 194 23.04 -15.96 7.98
CA THR A 194 23.84 -14.82 8.44
C THR A 194 25.31 -14.98 8.08
N ASN A 195 25.60 -15.42 6.85
CA ASN A 195 26.97 -15.64 6.33
C ASN A 195 27.86 -16.51 7.23
N GLY A 196 27.26 -17.49 7.93
CA GLY A 196 27.95 -18.37 8.85
C GLY A 196 28.26 -17.78 10.22
N ILE A 197 27.81 -16.57 10.51
CA ILE A 197 27.85 -15.95 11.85
C ILE A 197 26.74 -16.56 12.69
N ALA A 198 27.07 -17.18 13.81
CA ALA A 198 26.06 -17.76 14.70
C ALA A 198 25.23 -16.67 15.38
N LEU A 199 23.95 -16.98 15.63
CA LEU A 199 23.09 -16.11 16.45
C LEU A 199 23.73 -15.85 17.81
N PRO A 200 23.60 -14.64 18.38
CA PRO A 200 24.23 -14.30 19.64
C PRO A 200 23.75 -15.20 20.78
N GLU A 201 24.67 -15.52 21.70
CA GLU A 201 24.32 -16.30 22.88
C GLU A 201 23.18 -15.66 23.67
N GLY A 202 22.17 -16.47 24.00
CA GLY A 202 20.95 -16.02 24.69
C GLY A 202 19.96 -15.22 23.81
N MET A 203 20.21 -15.13 22.50
CA MET A 203 19.32 -14.43 21.56
C MET A 203 19.04 -15.29 20.30
N PRO A 204 18.42 -16.47 20.44
CA PRO A 204 18.09 -17.32 19.29
C PRO A 204 17.04 -16.69 18.36
N PHE A 205 16.39 -15.63 18.82
CA PHE A 205 15.39 -14.82 18.11
C PHE A 205 15.96 -13.60 17.41
N ALA A 206 17.27 -13.33 17.49
CA ALA A 206 17.88 -12.07 17.08
C ALA A 206 17.69 -11.74 15.59
N VAL A 207 17.54 -12.74 14.73
CA VAL A 207 17.29 -12.58 13.29
C VAL A 207 16.26 -13.62 12.86
N ASP A 208 15.31 -13.20 12.03
CA ASP A 208 14.30 -14.09 11.48
C ASP A 208 14.88 -14.95 10.36
N LEU A 209 15.19 -16.20 10.70
CA LEU A 209 15.71 -17.17 9.76
C LEU A 209 14.59 -17.87 8.99
N LEU A 210 14.85 -18.17 7.72
CA LEU A 210 13.96 -18.89 6.83
C LEU A 210 13.88 -20.38 7.22
N GLU A 211 13.12 -20.68 8.27
CA GLU A 211 12.82 -22.02 8.74
C GLU A 211 11.42 -22.43 8.30
N LYS A 212 11.33 -23.53 7.56
CA LYS A 212 10.07 -23.94 6.91
C LYS A 212 8.88 -24.01 7.87
N GLU A 213 9.05 -24.66 9.02
CA GLU A 213 7.99 -24.85 10.01
C GLU A 213 7.56 -23.51 10.61
N ARG A 214 8.51 -22.60 10.81
CA ARG A 214 8.24 -21.24 11.29
C ARG A 214 7.46 -20.43 10.27
N VAL A 215 7.94 -20.40 9.03
CA VAL A 215 7.27 -19.65 7.95
C VAL A 215 5.83 -20.13 7.74
N ILE A 216 5.59 -21.45 7.78
CA ILE A 216 4.23 -22.00 7.66
C ILE A 216 3.35 -21.55 8.82
N ALA A 217 3.87 -21.57 10.06
CA ALA A 217 3.11 -21.14 11.22
C ALA A 217 2.80 -19.62 11.19
N ASP A 218 3.79 -18.82 10.77
CA ASP A 218 3.63 -17.36 10.68
C ASP A 218 2.66 -16.98 9.54
N LEU A 219 2.67 -17.69 8.38
CA LEU A 219 1.69 -17.49 7.31
C LEU A 219 0.28 -17.86 7.76
N GLN A 220 0.09 -18.96 8.50
CA GLN A 220 -1.22 -19.33 9.05
C GLN A 220 -1.73 -18.29 10.05
N ALA A 221 -0.85 -17.73 10.88
CA ALA A 221 -1.22 -16.65 11.78
C ALA A 221 -1.55 -15.35 11.02
N ALA A 222 -0.81 -15.05 9.96
CA ALA A 222 -1.04 -13.87 9.12
C ALA A 222 -2.39 -13.94 8.39
N GLU A 223 -2.84 -15.12 7.93
CA GLU A 223 -4.15 -15.33 7.31
C GLU A 223 -5.33 -14.97 8.23
N GLU A 224 -5.15 -15.07 9.56
CA GLU A 224 -6.16 -14.67 10.54
C GLU A 224 -6.14 -13.15 10.81
N LEU A 225 -5.04 -12.48 10.52
CA LEU A 225 -4.82 -11.06 10.84
C LEU A 225 -5.06 -10.13 9.65
N ALA A 226 -4.84 -10.59 8.42
CA ALA A 226 -4.78 -9.75 7.24
C ALA A 226 -5.48 -10.36 6.03
N ASP A 227 -5.79 -9.51 5.07
CA ASP A 227 -6.45 -9.90 3.83
C ASP A 227 -5.41 -10.35 2.77
N PHE A 228 -4.16 -9.87 2.92
CA PHE A 228 -3.01 -10.21 2.07
C PHE A 228 -1.74 -10.39 2.90
N ASN A 229 -0.80 -11.19 2.39
CA ASN A 229 0.53 -11.40 2.97
C ASN A 229 1.61 -11.05 1.96
N ILE A 230 2.70 -10.40 2.38
CA ILE A 230 3.92 -10.15 1.61
C ILE A 230 5.16 -10.48 2.43
#